data_b05d61bdc2b2d3527766b6f6053fe554
#
_entry.id   b05d61bdc2b2d3527766b6f6053fe554
#
_cell.length_a   1.000
_cell.length_b   1.000
_cell.length_c   1.000
_cell.angle_alpha   90.00
_cell.angle_beta   90.00
_cell.angle_gamma   90.00
#
_symmetry.space_group_name_H-M   'P 1'
#
loop_
_entity.id
_entity.type
_entity.pdbx_description
1 polymer ?
#
loop_
_entity_poly.entity_id
_entity_poly.type
_entity_poly.pdbx_seq_one_letter_code
_entity_poly.pdbx_strand_id
1 'polypeptide(L)'
;HYIDASPTDRTDPIVADIEANGGTVTFGAAVYAILMEGGKAVGVQAEVDGKVVDYRAKATVIATGGFLGNTQMQQEHFNTPIFPLGNTVSDGTGIQMVLDAGGALDRPFAILGNECGAVSPATDSWPFSPEWKNLNEHYGYWLFGGLYVDGTGSRFVNEGDVAALPLAKGGEALARAGHAWVVMDADYYNACQNEGIYAYLGEPAEWVSGAEAGYYNPTPENAEDHLQQAIEEGWGIKADTLEEVAEKFGLTNLVSTVESYNAMCEAGEDTEFYKPACFMKPVATAPFYAFEYVPSAWGTN
;
A
#
# COMPACT_ATOMS: atom_id res chain seq x y z
N HIS A 1 8.51 -3.17 -17.70
CA HIS A 1 9.45 -4.28 -17.66
C HIS A 1 10.07 -4.34 -16.28
N TYR A 2 9.76 -5.38 -15.54
CA TYR A 2 10.48 -5.68 -14.30
C TYR A 2 11.85 -6.25 -14.70
N ILE A 3 12.91 -5.60 -14.25
CA ILE A 3 14.25 -6.16 -14.36
C ILE A 3 14.39 -7.09 -13.16
N ASP A 4 14.50 -8.37 -13.41
CA ASP A 4 14.78 -9.38 -12.40
C ASP A 4 16.26 -9.28 -11.97
N ALA A 5 16.55 -8.24 -11.21
CA ALA A 5 17.88 -7.92 -10.72
C ALA A 5 17.78 -7.31 -9.33
N SER A 6 18.67 -7.70 -8.45
CA SER A 6 18.77 -7.11 -7.11
C SER A 6 19.04 -5.58 -7.19
N PRO A 7 18.74 -4.80 -6.16
CA PRO A 7 19.12 -3.39 -6.13
C PRO A 7 20.61 -3.16 -6.39
N THR A 8 21.49 -4.02 -5.88
CA THR A 8 22.94 -3.96 -6.10
C THR A 8 23.33 -4.23 -7.55
N ASP A 9 22.68 -5.16 -8.25
CA ASP A 9 22.93 -5.42 -9.65
C ASP A 9 22.65 -4.20 -10.56
N ARG A 10 21.83 -3.26 -10.09
CA ARG A 10 21.54 -2.01 -10.77
C ARG A 10 22.43 -0.87 -10.33
N THR A 11 22.73 -0.76 -9.05
CA THR A 11 23.46 0.38 -8.49
C THR A 11 24.96 0.24 -8.63
N ASP A 12 25.52 -0.96 -8.47
CA ASP A 12 26.96 -1.17 -8.56
C ASP A 12 27.57 -0.79 -9.92
N PRO A 13 26.97 -1.13 -11.08
CA PRO A 13 27.44 -0.65 -12.36
C PRO A 13 27.39 0.88 -12.50
N ILE A 14 26.36 1.53 -11.91
CA ILE A 14 26.24 2.99 -11.96
C ILE A 14 27.34 3.65 -11.14
N VAL A 15 27.61 3.12 -9.93
CA VAL A 15 28.71 3.60 -9.07
C VAL A 15 30.04 3.46 -9.81
N ALA A 16 30.30 2.28 -10.39
CA ALA A 16 31.52 2.03 -11.14
C ALA A 16 31.69 2.97 -12.36
N ASP A 17 30.60 3.28 -13.06
CA ASP A 17 30.63 4.22 -14.19
C ASP A 17 30.91 5.67 -13.75
N ILE A 18 30.31 6.10 -12.64
CA ILE A 18 30.59 7.41 -12.04
C ILE A 18 32.09 7.55 -11.72
N GLU A 19 32.66 6.55 -11.04
CA GLU A 19 34.07 6.57 -10.64
C GLU A 19 35.02 6.48 -11.85
N ALA A 20 34.70 5.66 -12.83
CA ALA A 20 35.47 5.54 -14.08
C ALA A 20 35.51 6.85 -14.87
N ASN A 21 34.48 7.68 -14.74
CA ASN A 21 34.41 9.00 -15.37
C ASN A 21 34.93 10.14 -14.45
N GLY A 22 35.63 9.82 -13.36
CA GLY A 22 36.26 10.78 -12.46
C GLY A 22 35.32 11.41 -11.43
N GLY A 23 34.13 10.85 -11.27
CA GLY A 23 33.24 11.19 -10.18
C GLY A 23 33.64 10.54 -8.86
N THR A 24 32.97 10.91 -7.78
CA THR A 24 33.16 10.32 -6.45
C THR A 24 31.82 9.96 -5.86
N VAL A 25 31.71 8.78 -5.29
CA VAL A 25 30.57 8.35 -4.49
C VAL A 25 31.01 8.25 -3.03
N THR A 26 30.34 8.98 -2.16
CA THR A 26 30.64 8.97 -0.71
C THR A 26 29.48 8.35 0.03
N PHE A 27 29.69 7.15 0.57
CA PHE A 27 28.74 6.47 1.44
C PHE A 27 28.87 6.98 2.89
N GLY A 28 27.80 6.81 3.69
CA GLY A 28 27.80 7.21 5.10
C GLY A 28 27.85 8.73 5.31
N ALA A 29 27.53 9.52 4.27
CA ALA A 29 27.46 10.97 4.37
C ALA A 29 26.02 11.40 4.61
N ALA A 30 25.65 11.73 5.85
CA ALA A 30 24.32 12.22 6.21
C ALA A 30 24.24 13.73 5.88
N VAL A 31 23.66 14.04 4.72
CA VAL A 31 23.46 15.45 4.29
C VAL A 31 22.26 16.02 5.03
N TYR A 32 22.42 17.19 5.65
CA TYR A 32 21.38 17.83 6.46
C TYR A 32 21.16 19.32 6.16
N ALA A 33 21.99 19.95 5.32
CA ALA A 33 21.81 21.35 4.94
C ALA A 33 22.30 21.64 3.53
N ILE A 34 21.67 22.62 2.87
CA ILE A 34 22.16 23.22 1.63
C ILE A 34 22.96 24.45 1.99
N LEU A 35 24.20 24.54 1.53
CA LEU A 35 25.04 25.72 1.70
C LEU A 35 24.58 26.82 0.76
N MET A 36 24.24 27.99 1.35
CA MET A 36 23.74 29.18 0.63
C MET A 36 24.71 30.34 0.73
N GLU A 37 25.07 30.94 -0.40
CA GLU A 37 25.87 32.18 -0.46
C GLU A 37 25.25 33.18 -1.46
N GLY A 38 24.92 34.37 -1.01
CA GLY A 38 24.33 35.40 -1.87
C GLY A 38 23.00 34.94 -2.55
N GLY A 39 22.22 34.12 -1.87
CA GLY A 39 20.94 33.58 -2.38
C GLY A 39 21.09 32.44 -3.40
N LYS A 40 22.27 31.86 -3.51
CA LYS A 40 22.55 30.72 -4.41
C LYS A 40 23.02 29.52 -3.62
N ALA A 41 22.54 28.30 -4.02
CA ALA A 41 23.09 27.08 -3.50
C ALA A 41 24.53 26.88 -4.02
N VAL A 42 25.47 26.66 -3.13
CA VAL A 42 26.91 26.49 -3.43
C VAL A 42 27.44 25.14 -2.96
N GLY A 43 26.58 24.25 -2.54
CA GLY A 43 26.92 22.92 -2.06
C GLY A 43 25.99 22.41 -0.99
N VAL A 44 26.46 21.41 -0.25
CA VAL A 44 25.77 20.81 0.87
C VAL A 44 26.68 20.61 2.06
N GLN A 45 26.11 20.53 3.25
CA GLN A 45 26.81 20.17 4.47
C GLN A 45 26.34 18.78 4.91
N ALA A 46 27.28 17.93 5.25
CA ALA A 46 27.02 16.57 5.67
C ALA A 46 27.82 16.21 6.93
N GLU A 47 27.32 15.24 7.66
CA GLU A 47 28.09 14.53 8.68
C GLU A 47 28.69 13.27 8.06
N VAL A 48 30.00 13.11 8.20
CA VAL A 48 30.76 11.94 7.76
C VAL A 48 31.66 11.50 8.92
N ASP A 49 31.50 10.30 9.41
CA ASP A 49 32.26 9.75 10.54
C ASP A 49 32.27 10.69 11.78
N GLY A 50 31.13 11.27 12.09
CA GLY A 50 30.96 12.20 13.22
C GLY A 50 31.59 13.59 13.01
N LYS A 51 31.98 13.93 11.77
CA LYS A 51 32.56 15.23 11.42
C LYS A 51 31.68 15.96 10.41
N VAL A 52 31.55 17.25 10.62
CA VAL A 52 30.88 18.14 9.64
C VAL A 52 31.81 18.39 8.46
N VAL A 53 31.33 18.14 7.26
CA VAL A 53 32.05 18.31 6.00
C VAL A 53 31.21 19.15 5.03
N ASP A 54 31.81 20.21 4.48
CA ASP A 54 31.23 21.01 3.42
C ASP A 54 31.63 20.48 2.04
N TYR A 55 30.64 20.03 1.28
CA TYR A 55 30.82 19.65 -0.12
C TYR A 55 30.40 20.82 -1.01
N ARG A 56 31.38 21.53 -1.59
CA ARG A 56 31.11 22.66 -2.46
C ARG A 56 30.95 22.28 -3.90
N ALA A 57 29.93 22.81 -4.58
CA ALA A 57 29.61 22.50 -5.95
C ALA A 57 29.06 23.72 -6.71
N LYS A 58 29.18 23.69 -8.03
CA LYS A 58 28.60 24.70 -8.94
C LYS A 58 27.07 24.54 -9.06
N ALA A 59 26.56 23.34 -8.86
CA ALA A 59 25.15 22.98 -8.86
C ALA A 59 24.92 21.83 -7.88
N THR A 60 23.76 21.82 -7.26
CA THR A 60 23.35 20.78 -6.32
C THR A 60 22.03 20.18 -6.80
N VAL A 61 21.98 18.85 -6.89
CA VAL A 61 20.75 18.10 -7.21
C VAL A 61 20.31 17.38 -5.95
N ILE A 62 19.06 17.59 -5.56
CA ILE A 62 18.44 16.87 -4.45
C ILE A 62 17.61 15.73 -5.04
N ALA A 63 18.00 14.50 -4.75
CA ALA A 63 17.37 13.27 -5.24
C ALA A 63 17.14 12.26 -4.11
N THR A 64 16.74 12.77 -2.93
CA THR A 64 16.64 12.01 -1.67
C THR A 64 15.33 11.26 -1.49
N GLY A 65 14.45 11.27 -2.51
CA GLY A 65 13.11 10.69 -2.41
C GLY A 65 12.13 11.58 -1.65
N GLY A 66 10.99 11.01 -1.29
CA GLY A 66 9.91 11.67 -0.56
C GLY A 66 10.04 11.55 0.96
N PHE A 67 8.90 11.35 1.63
CA PHE A 67 8.82 11.28 3.10
C PHE A 67 7.98 10.09 3.62
N LEU A 68 7.94 9.01 2.85
CA LEU A 68 7.13 7.85 3.20
C LEU A 68 7.47 7.25 4.58
N GLY A 69 8.72 7.37 5.03
CA GLY A 69 9.17 6.94 6.35
C GLY A 69 8.95 7.95 7.48
N ASN A 70 8.37 9.13 7.19
CA ASN A 70 8.16 10.19 8.17
C ASN A 70 6.68 10.30 8.54
N THR A 71 6.30 9.67 9.65
CA THR A 71 4.92 9.65 10.13
C THR A 71 4.38 11.03 10.49
N GLN A 72 5.24 11.92 11.00
CA GLN A 72 4.82 13.29 11.31
C GLN A 72 4.46 14.04 10.02
N MET A 73 5.31 14.01 9.00
CA MET A 73 5.01 14.61 7.71
C MET A 73 3.78 13.97 7.05
N GLN A 74 3.60 12.67 7.19
CA GLN A 74 2.38 12.01 6.70
C GLN A 74 1.13 12.57 7.39
N GLN A 75 1.13 12.70 8.72
CA GLN A 75 0.01 13.27 9.47
C GLN A 75 -0.25 14.75 9.13
N GLU A 76 0.79 15.52 8.86
CA GLU A 76 0.67 16.93 8.48
C GLU A 76 0.08 17.15 7.08
N HIS A 77 0.33 16.21 6.16
CA HIS A 77 -0.03 16.37 4.75
C HIS A 77 -1.16 15.45 4.30
N PHE A 78 -1.39 14.34 4.98
CA PHE A 78 -2.45 13.40 4.68
C PHE A 78 -3.36 13.20 5.89
N ASN A 79 -4.67 13.29 5.69
CA ASN A 79 -5.65 13.15 6.77
C ASN A 79 -5.94 11.68 7.13
N THR A 80 -5.21 10.74 6.57
CA THR A 80 -5.41 9.32 6.78
C THR A 80 -4.08 8.63 7.02
N PRO A 81 -4.00 7.62 7.89
CA PRO A 81 -2.80 6.81 8.04
C PRO A 81 -2.54 6.06 6.72
N ILE A 82 -1.27 6.03 6.32
CA ILE A 82 -0.84 5.37 5.10
C ILE A 82 0.20 4.34 5.46
N PHE A 83 -0.08 3.09 5.12
CA PHE A 83 0.86 2.01 5.33
C PHE A 83 1.99 2.08 4.28
N PRO A 84 3.26 2.22 4.70
CA PRO A 84 4.35 2.37 3.76
C PRO A 84 4.82 1.02 3.20
N LEU A 85 4.50 0.73 1.95
CA LEU A 85 5.02 -0.42 1.21
C LEU A 85 6.38 -0.17 0.58
N GLY A 86 6.71 1.09 0.34
CA GLY A 86 7.95 1.47 -0.31
C GLY A 86 9.10 1.74 0.66
N ASN A 87 10.03 2.56 0.22
CA ASN A 87 11.25 2.86 0.96
C ASN A 87 10.99 3.79 2.15
N THR A 88 11.10 3.27 3.37
CA THR A 88 10.90 4.00 4.63
C THR A 88 12.12 4.80 5.09
N VAL A 89 13.29 4.67 4.44
CA VAL A 89 14.41 5.58 4.73
C VAL A 89 14.23 6.96 4.10
N SER A 90 13.24 7.12 3.23
CA SER A 90 12.84 8.43 2.70
C SER A 90 12.04 9.19 3.77
N ASP A 91 12.71 10.04 4.51
CA ASP A 91 12.21 10.73 5.72
C ASP A 91 11.80 12.20 5.49
N GLY A 92 11.92 12.70 4.26
CA GLY A 92 11.61 14.08 3.92
C GLY A 92 12.72 15.09 4.20
N THR A 93 13.86 14.68 4.72
CA THR A 93 14.99 15.57 5.03
C THR A 93 15.38 16.43 3.84
N GLY A 94 15.44 15.86 2.63
CA GLY A 94 15.76 16.63 1.42
C GLY A 94 14.73 17.70 1.09
N ILE A 95 13.45 17.42 1.28
CA ILE A 95 12.37 18.39 1.10
C ILE A 95 12.56 19.54 2.09
N GLN A 96 12.78 19.23 3.36
CA GLN A 96 13.00 20.23 4.40
C GLN A 96 14.22 21.11 4.11
N MET A 97 15.34 20.51 3.69
CA MET A 97 16.53 21.28 3.29
C MET A 97 16.27 22.28 2.16
N VAL A 98 15.44 21.92 1.19
CA VAL A 98 15.06 22.83 0.10
C VAL A 98 14.18 23.96 0.62
N LEU A 99 13.24 23.69 1.52
CA LEU A 99 12.40 24.71 2.14
C LEU A 99 13.24 25.67 2.99
N ASP A 100 14.17 25.17 3.80
CA ASP A 100 15.08 25.95 4.64
C ASP A 100 16.01 26.84 3.79
N ALA A 101 16.37 26.39 2.61
CA ALA A 101 17.13 27.17 1.64
C ALA A 101 16.30 28.22 0.87
N GLY A 102 15.02 28.38 1.19
CA GLY A 102 14.10 29.34 0.55
C GLY A 102 13.36 28.81 -0.66
N GLY A 103 13.36 27.51 -0.87
CA GLY A 103 12.50 26.83 -1.86
C GLY A 103 11.03 26.86 -1.45
N ALA A 104 10.17 26.44 -2.37
CA ALA A 104 8.73 26.34 -2.13
C ALA A 104 8.19 25.05 -2.72
N LEU A 105 7.08 24.56 -2.14
CA LEU A 105 6.33 23.44 -2.70
C LEU A 105 5.51 23.93 -3.89
N ASP A 106 5.57 23.19 -4.98
CA ASP A 106 4.76 23.50 -6.18
C ASP A 106 3.28 23.16 -5.97
N ARG A 107 3.01 22.03 -5.32
CA ARG A 107 1.65 21.52 -5.09
C ARG A 107 1.55 20.81 -3.74
N PRO A 108 0.31 20.55 -3.28
CA PRO A 108 0.11 19.60 -2.20
C PRO A 108 0.77 18.28 -2.54
N PHE A 109 1.36 17.66 -1.55
CA PHE A 109 1.96 16.33 -1.71
C PHE A 109 0.94 15.33 -2.22
N ALA A 110 1.41 14.39 -3.03
CA ALA A 110 0.64 13.24 -3.49
C ALA A 110 1.25 11.95 -2.97
N ILE A 111 0.42 10.94 -2.87
CA ILE A 111 0.84 9.56 -2.57
C ILE A 111 0.69 8.69 -3.81
N LEU A 112 1.62 7.79 -4.02
CA LEU A 112 1.47 6.68 -4.94
C LEU A 112 0.82 5.53 -4.18
N GLY A 113 -0.47 5.67 -3.90
CA GLY A 113 -1.30 4.70 -3.20
C GLY A 113 -2.11 3.88 -4.21
N ASN A 114 -2.00 2.58 -4.15
CA ASN A 114 -2.68 1.68 -5.05
C ASN A 114 -3.11 0.37 -4.39
N GLU A 115 -2.79 0.21 -3.12
CA GLU A 115 -2.99 -1.03 -2.38
C GLU A 115 -3.41 -0.72 -0.95
N CYS A 116 -3.73 -1.75 -0.19
CA CYS A 116 -3.95 -1.65 1.24
C CYS A 116 -2.99 -2.57 2.01
N GLY A 117 -2.57 -2.12 3.17
CA GLY A 117 -1.88 -2.94 4.15
C GLY A 117 -2.84 -3.46 5.21
N ALA A 118 -2.60 -4.65 5.75
CA ALA A 118 -3.36 -5.16 6.86
C ALA A 118 -3.19 -4.28 8.10
N VAL A 119 -4.25 -4.06 8.85
CA VAL A 119 -4.21 -3.38 10.13
C VAL A 119 -3.81 -4.40 11.20
N SER A 120 -2.63 -4.25 11.77
CA SER A 120 -2.29 -4.98 12.98
C SER A 120 -1.92 -4.00 14.09
N PRO A 121 -1.98 -4.39 15.38
CA PRO A 121 -1.51 -3.53 16.48
C PRO A 121 -0.07 -3.05 16.31
N ALA A 122 0.73 -3.80 15.57
CA ALA A 122 2.08 -3.38 15.20
C ALA A 122 2.08 -2.21 14.20
N THR A 123 0.99 -1.96 13.48
CA THR A 123 0.84 -0.83 12.57
C THR A 123 0.43 0.47 13.26
N ASP A 124 -0.16 0.40 14.46
CA ASP A 124 -0.44 1.60 15.27
C ASP A 124 0.82 2.29 15.75
N SER A 125 1.92 1.55 15.80
CA SER A 125 3.25 2.07 16.14
C SER A 125 4.11 2.23 14.88
N TRP A 126 3.68 3.04 13.92
CA TRP A 126 4.55 3.39 12.81
C TRP A 126 6.00 3.59 13.25
N PRO A 127 6.98 3.05 12.60
CA PRO A 127 7.04 2.41 11.30
C PRO A 127 7.22 0.90 11.40
N PHE A 128 6.59 0.17 10.51
CA PHE A 128 6.88 -1.22 10.19
C PHE A 128 7.27 -2.16 11.33
N SER A 129 6.36 -3.04 11.66
CA SER A 129 6.76 -4.32 12.25
C SER A 129 7.65 -5.08 11.25
N PRO A 130 8.79 -5.64 11.69
CA PRO A 130 9.56 -6.57 10.88
C PRO A 130 8.76 -7.83 10.50
N GLU A 131 7.57 -8.00 11.04
CA GLU A 131 6.65 -9.11 10.81
C GLU A 131 5.69 -8.87 9.64
N TRP A 132 5.71 -7.69 9.00
CA TRP A 132 4.85 -7.41 7.85
C TRP A 132 4.96 -8.43 6.71
N LYS A 133 6.05 -9.19 6.64
CA LYS A 133 6.19 -10.29 5.68
C LYS A 133 5.09 -11.34 5.80
N ASN A 134 4.56 -11.51 7.00
CA ASN A 134 3.47 -12.45 7.26
C ASN A 134 2.11 -11.89 6.84
N LEU A 135 2.03 -10.58 6.58
CA LEU A 135 0.80 -9.92 6.12
C LEU A 135 0.64 -9.96 4.60
N ASN A 136 1.68 -10.30 3.85
CA ASN A 136 1.64 -10.39 2.39
C ASN A 136 0.61 -11.41 1.87
N GLU A 137 0.35 -12.45 2.62
CA GLU A 137 -0.57 -13.50 2.24
C GLU A 137 -2.02 -13.06 2.36
N HIS A 138 -2.32 -12.10 3.24
CA HIS A 138 -3.63 -11.44 3.28
C HIS A 138 -3.85 -10.44 2.13
N TYR A 139 -2.81 -10.08 1.42
CA TYR A 139 -2.87 -9.25 0.22
C TYR A 139 -3.73 -9.89 -0.88
N GLY A 140 -3.68 -11.20 -1.01
CA GLY A 140 -4.47 -11.91 -2.01
C GLY A 140 -5.96 -11.63 -1.89
N TYR A 141 -6.49 -11.60 -0.68
CA TYR A 141 -7.90 -11.32 -0.44
C TYR A 141 -8.29 -9.90 -0.83
N TRP A 142 -7.41 -8.93 -0.56
CA TRP A 142 -7.62 -7.55 -0.94
C TRP A 142 -7.54 -7.34 -2.45
N LEU A 143 -6.50 -7.84 -3.10
CA LEU A 143 -6.22 -7.52 -4.51
C LEU A 143 -7.22 -8.12 -5.49
N PHE A 144 -7.94 -9.16 -5.11
CA PHE A 144 -8.64 -9.99 -6.10
C PHE A 144 -10.16 -9.97 -6.04
N GLY A 145 -10.75 -8.98 -5.40
CA GLY A 145 -12.14 -8.70 -5.66
C GLY A 145 -13.14 -9.20 -4.64
N GLY A 146 -12.76 -9.31 -3.38
CA GLY A 146 -13.72 -9.37 -2.27
C GLY A 146 -14.66 -8.16 -2.32
N LEU A 147 -15.65 -8.13 -1.46
CA LEU A 147 -16.52 -6.97 -1.30
C LEU A 147 -15.84 -5.96 -0.36
N TYR A 148 -15.57 -4.74 -0.84
CA TYR A 148 -14.92 -3.71 -0.03
C TYR A 148 -15.93 -2.76 0.57
N VAL A 149 -15.85 -2.58 1.87
CA VAL A 149 -16.71 -1.64 2.59
C VAL A 149 -15.88 -0.67 3.43
N ASP A 150 -16.39 0.54 3.59
CA ASP A 150 -15.84 1.57 4.46
C ASP A 150 -16.23 1.36 5.93
N GLY A 151 -15.83 2.28 6.81
CA GLY A 151 -16.15 2.23 8.24
C GLY A 151 -17.64 2.31 8.60
N THR A 152 -18.52 2.52 7.63
CA THR A 152 -19.98 2.41 7.82
C THR A 152 -20.51 1.05 7.38
N GLY A 153 -19.72 0.25 6.70
CA GLY A 153 -20.14 -0.99 6.06
C GLY A 153 -20.74 -0.79 4.66
N SER A 154 -20.54 0.37 4.05
CA SER A 154 -21.01 0.67 2.69
C SER A 154 -19.91 0.47 1.66
N ARG A 155 -20.27 -0.01 0.46
CA ARG A 155 -19.32 -0.03 -0.67
C ARG A 155 -18.91 1.39 -1.03
N PHE A 156 -17.68 1.56 -1.49
CA PHE A 156 -17.12 2.86 -1.81
C PHE A 156 -16.27 2.89 -3.09
N VAL A 157 -16.05 1.76 -3.73
CA VAL A 157 -15.16 1.62 -4.88
C VAL A 157 -15.59 0.49 -5.80
N ASN A 158 -15.19 0.54 -7.06
CA ASN A 158 -15.15 -0.63 -7.93
C ASN A 158 -13.96 -1.50 -7.52
N GLU A 159 -14.20 -2.62 -6.90
CA GLU A 159 -13.16 -3.51 -6.39
C GLU A 159 -12.27 -4.05 -7.52
N GLY A 160 -12.82 -4.20 -8.73
CA GLY A 160 -12.04 -4.59 -9.91
C GLY A 160 -11.00 -3.55 -10.32
N ASP A 161 -11.24 -2.26 -10.04
CA ASP A 161 -10.30 -1.19 -10.36
C ASP A 161 -9.10 -1.14 -9.40
N VAL A 162 -9.22 -1.67 -8.20
CA VAL A 162 -8.13 -1.69 -7.22
C VAL A 162 -6.98 -2.57 -7.70
N ALA A 163 -7.30 -3.72 -8.26
CA ALA A 163 -6.31 -4.68 -8.76
C ALA A 163 -6.02 -4.53 -10.27
N ALA A 164 -6.78 -3.71 -10.99
CA ALA A 164 -6.66 -3.56 -12.45
C ALA A 164 -5.43 -2.73 -12.85
N LEU A 165 -4.94 -2.99 -14.05
CA LEU A 165 -3.93 -2.15 -14.69
C LEU A 165 -4.55 -0.92 -15.39
N PRO A 166 -3.95 0.26 -15.29
CA PRO A 166 -2.78 0.58 -14.46
C PRO A 166 -3.12 0.57 -12.96
N LEU A 167 -2.20 0.12 -12.15
CA LEU A 167 -2.32 0.18 -10.69
C LEU A 167 -2.65 1.62 -10.23
N ALA A 168 -3.22 1.74 -9.04
CA ALA A 168 -3.61 3.01 -8.41
C ALA A 168 -4.95 3.62 -8.89
N LYS A 169 -5.74 2.95 -9.69
CA LYS A 169 -7.09 3.44 -10.01
C LYS A 169 -7.98 3.60 -8.77
N GLY A 170 -7.90 2.66 -7.84
CA GLY A 170 -8.65 2.69 -6.58
C GLY A 170 -8.03 3.56 -5.49
N GLY A 171 -6.80 4.05 -5.67
CA GLY A 171 -6.02 4.68 -4.61
C GLY A 171 -6.68 5.90 -3.97
N GLU A 172 -7.35 6.75 -4.74
CA GLU A 172 -8.06 7.91 -4.20
C GLU A 172 -9.28 7.49 -3.35
N ALA A 173 -10.02 6.49 -3.79
CA ALA A 173 -11.16 5.97 -3.03
C ALA A 173 -10.71 5.35 -1.71
N LEU A 174 -9.62 4.56 -1.74
CA LEU A 174 -9.01 3.98 -0.55
C LEU A 174 -8.52 5.05 0.42
N ALA A 175 -7.83 6.06 -0.06
CA ALA A 175 -7.34 7.17 0.76
C ALA A 175 -8.50 7.96 1.41
N ARG A 176 -9.62 8.10 0.72
CA ARG A 176 -10.83 8.74 1.29
C ARG A 176 -11.52 7.87 2.32
N ALA A 177 -11.56 6.56 2.12
CA ALA A 177 -12.15 5.63 3.08
C ALA A 177 -11.33 5.57 4.38
N GLY A 178 -10.00 5.71 4.28
CA GLY A 178 -9.06 5.65 5.41
C GLY A 178 -8.86 4.23 5.93
N HIS A 179 -9.94 3.56 6.31
CA HIS A 179 -10.00 2.14 6.63
C HIS A 179 -10.98 1.46 5.68
N ALA A 180 -10.70 0.25 5.33
CA ALA A 180 -11.56 -0.59 4.50
C ALA A 180 -11.59 -2.01 5.04
N TRP A 181 -12.70 -2.67 4.89
CA TRP A 181 -12.86 -4.09 5.23
C TRP A 181 -13.13 -4.86 3.95
N VAL A 182 -12.38 -5.93 3.75
CA VAL A 182 -12.67 -6.92 2.71
C VAL A 182 -13.54 -7.98 3.34
N VAL A 183 -14.77 -8.09 2.85
CA VAL A 183 -15.76 -9.06 3.32
C VAL A 183 -15.91 -10.15 2.28
N MET A 184 -15.90 -11.40 2.71
CA MET A 184 -16.02 -12.56 1.85
C MET A 184 -16.76 -13.70 2.55
N ASP A 185 -17.25 -14.63 1.77
CA ASP A 185 -17.86 -15.84 2.27
C ASP A 185 -16.93 -17.05 2.20
N ALA A 186 -17.42 -18.21 2.63
CA ALA A 186 -16.63 -19.43 2.66
C ALA A 186 -16.21 -19.90 1.25
N ASP A 187 -17.04 -19.69 0.24
CA ASP A 187 -16.73 -20.11 -1.12
C ASP A 187 -15.54 -19.33 -1.67
N TYR A 188 -15.57 -18.00 -1.49
CA TYR A 188 -14.47 -17.14 -1.89
C TYR A 188 -13.19 -17.40 -1.10
N TYR A 189 -13.29 -17.49 0.23
CA TYR A 189 -12.14 -17.73 1.12
C TYR A 189 -11.44 -19.04 0.78
N ASN A 190 -12.21 -20.13 0.60
CA ASN A 190 -11.66 -21.44 0.27
C ASN A 190 -11.09 -21.50 -1.15
N ALA A 191 -11.75 -20.87 -2.11
CA ALA A 191 -11.28 -20.85 -3.49
C ALA A 191 -9.94 -20.14 -3.64
N CYS A 192 -9.73 -19.02 -2.90
CA CYS A 192 -8.45 -18.32 -2.89
C CYS A 192 -7.27 -19.22 -2.52
N GLN A 193 -7.50 -20.15 -1.61
CA GLN A 193 -6.45 -21.02 -1.08
C GLN A 193 -6.24 -22.28 -1.91
N ASN A 194 -7.31 -22.88 -2.43
CA ASN A 194 -7.27 -24.22 -3.02
C ASN A 194 -7.11 -24.20 -4.54
N GLU A 195 -7.74 -23.25 -5.20
CA GLU A 195 -7.79 -23.16 -6.66
C GLU A 195 -6.97 -21.99 -7.20
N GLY A 196 -6.69 -21.04 -6.32
CA GLY A 196 -6.21 -19.73 -6.69
C GLY A 196 -7.34 -18.81 -7.17
N ILE A 197 -7.23 -17.55 -6.83
CA ILE A 197 -8.29 -16.57 -7.07
C ILE A 197 -8.69 -16.42 -8.53
N TYR A 198 -7.75 -16.60 -9.45
CA TYR A 198 -8.01 -16.49 -10.89
C TYR A 198 -8.88 -17.62 -11.42
N ALA A 199 -8.66 -18.84 -10.95
CA ALA A 199 -9.49 -19.97 -11.32
C ALA A 199 -10.93 -19.75 -10.86
N TYR A 200 -11.10 -19.22 -9.66
CA TYR A 200 -12.41 -18.92 -9.10
C TYR A 200 -13.12 -17.76 -9.81
N LEU A 201 -12.41 -16.69 -10.11
CA LEU A 201 -13.00 -15.56 -10.81
C LEU A 201 -13.26 -15.83 -12.29
N GLY A 202 -12.53 -16.75 -12.89
CA GLY A 202 -12.75 -17.19 -14.26
C GLY A 202 -12.23 -16.23 -15.32
N GLU A 203 -11.21 -15.35 -15.00
CA GLU A 203 -10.82 -14.35 -15.93
C GLU A 203 -9.48 -13.78 -16.06
N PRO A 204 -9.25 -13.10 -17.23
CA PRO A 204 -7.88 -12.99 -17.72
C PRO A 204 -6.98 -12.28 -16.76
N ALA A 205 -5.91 -12.97 -16.44
CA ALA A 205 -4.79 -12.48 -15.64
C ALA A 205 -4.20 -11.15 -16.15
N GLU A 206 -4.45 -10.80 -17.38
CA GLU A 206 -4.02 -9.55 -18.00
C GLU A 206 -4.64 -8.29 -17.36
N TRP A 207 -5.73 -8.44 -16.62
CA TRP A 207 -6.40 -7.35 -15.90
C TRP A 207 -5.83 -7.12 -14.51
N VAL A 208 -5.04 -8.05 -13.99
CA VAL A 208 -4.60 -8.04 -12.62
C VAL A 208 -3.07 -8.08 -12.54
N SER A 209 -2.49 -7.12 -11.86
CA SER A 209 -1.05 -7.06 -11.65
C SER A 209 -0.58 -8.19 -10.73
N GLY A 210 0.53 -8.83 -11.10
CA GLY A 210 1.13 -9.89 -10.30
C GLY A 210 0.47 -11.26 -10.42
N ALA A 211 -0.52 -11.40 -11.30
CA ALA A 211 -1.21 -12.65 -11.59
C ALA A 211 -0.29 -13.81 -11.96
N GLU A 212 0.68 -13.51 -12.81
CA GLU A 212 1.60 -14.51 -13.36
C GLU A 212 2.54 -15.12 -12.30
N ALA A 213 2.69 -14.46 -11.18
CA ALA A 213 3.70 -14.83 -10.19
C ALA A 213 3.16 -15.61 -8.99
N GLY A 214 1.83 -15.71 -8.82
CA GLY A 214 1.24 -16.30 -7.61
C GLY A 214 1.63 -15.58 -6.30
N TYR A 215 2.13 -14.35 -6.41
CA TYR A 215 2.75 -13.62 -5.31
C TYR A 215 1.85 -13.39 -4.12
N TYR A 216 0.55 -13.42 -4.35
CA TYR A 216 -0.44 -12.99 -3.37
C TYR A 216 -1.51 -14.05 -3.08
N ASN A 217 -1.35 -15.26 -3.61
CA ASN A 217 -2.30 -16.32 -3.30
C ASN A 217 -2.01 -16.87 -1.90
N PRO A 218 -2.96 -16.78 -0.97
CA PRO A 218 -2.86 -17.50 0.28
C PRO A 218 -2.77 -18.99 -0.01
N THR A 219 -1.98 -19.74 0.75
CA THR A 219 -1.90 -21.17 0.66
C THR A 219 -2.69 -21.83 1.79
N PRO A 220 -3.22 -23.06 1.59
CA PRO A 220 -3.93 -23.75 2.67
C PRO A 220 -3.10 -23.94 3.93
N GLU A 221 -1.77 -24.04 3.79
CA GLU A 221 -0.87 -24.29 4.90
C GLU A 221 -0.74 -23.10 5.85
N ASN A 222 -0.89 -21.88 5.33
CA ASN A 222 -0.67 -20.67 6.13
C ASN A 222 -1.93 -19.84 6.36
N ALA A 223 -3.00 -20.08 5.62
CA ALA A 223 -4.21 -19.30 5.71
C ALA A 223 -4.89 -19.36 7.09
N GLU A 224 -4.88 -20.53 7.73
CA GLU A 224 -5.47 -20.67 9.07
C GLU A 224 -4.62 -19.94 10.12
N ASP A 225 -3.29 -20.04 10.06
CA ASP A 225 -2.40 -19.35 10.98
C ASP A 225 -2.57 -17.83 10.86
N HIS A 226 -2.68 -17.32 9.65
CA HIS A 226 -2.92 -15.89 9.38
C HIS A 226 -4.30 -15.43 9.84
N LEU A 227 -5.33 -16.24 9.63
CA LEU A 227 -6.67 -15.96 10.14
C LEU A 227 -6.67 -15.87 11.67
N GLN A 228 -6.03 -16.82 12.34
CA GLN A 228 -5.92 -16.81 13.80
C GLN A 228 -5.14 -15.58 14.28
N GLN A 229 -4.03 -15.23 13.63
CA GLN A 229 -3.31 -14.00 13.93
C GLN A 229 -4.19 -12.76 13.76
N ALA A 230 -4.93 -12.65 12.66
CA ALA A 230 -5.82 -11.53 12.41
C ALA A 230 -6.93 -11.42 13.46
N ILE A 231 -7.47 -12.55 13.91
CA ILE A 231 -8.48 -12.59 14.97
C ILE A 231 -7.88 -12.18 16.32
N GLU A 232 -6.73 -12.73 16.70
CA GLU A 232 -6.04 -12.43 17.94
C GLU A 232 -5.61 -10.95 18.02
N GLU A 233 -5.13 -10.40 16.93
CA GLU A 233 -4.75 -9.00 16.82
C GLU A 233 -5.93 -8.04 16.62
N GLY A 234 -7.12 -8.57 16.33
CA GLY A 234 -8.37 -7.81 16.28
C GLY A 234 -8.76 -7.21 14.94
N TRP A 235 -7.95 -7.40 13.89
CA TRP A 235 -8.21 -6.89 12.54
C TRP A 235 -8.85 -7.92 11.58
N GLY A 236 -9.16 -9.12 12.06
CA GLY A 236 -9.86 -10.17 11.33
C GLY A 236 -11.01 -10.79 12.11
N ILE A 237 -11.91 -11.44 11.40
CA ILE A 237 -13.00 -12.23 11.96
C ILE A 237 -13.37 -13.41 11.04
N LYS A 238 -13.80 -14.51 11.67
CA LYS A 238 -14.58 -15.59 11.08
C LYS A 238 -15.87 -15.70 11.87
N ALA A 239 -17.01 -15.59 11.23
CA ALA A 239 -18.32 -15.51 11.86
C ALA A 239 -19.38 -16.36 11.13
N ASP A 240 -20.39 -16.80 11.85
CA ASP A 240 -21.48 -17.57 11.25
C ASP A 240 -22.51 -16.65 10.56
N THR A 241 -22.54 -15.37 10.90
CA THR A 241 -23.49 -14.40 10.35
C THR A 241 -22.80 -13.08 9.98
N LEU A 242 -23.41 -12.33 9.05
CA LEU A 242 -22.96 -10.98 8.68
C LEU A 242 -23.18 -9.97 9.80
N GLU A 243 -24.18 -10.19 10.64
CA GLU A 243 -24.47 -9.37 11.82
C GLU A 243 -23.31 -9.43 12.83
N GLU A 244 -22.71 -10.61 13.03
CA GLU A 244 -21.53 -10.75 13.89
C GLU A 244 -20.33 -10.00 13.32
N VAL A 245 -20.13 -10.03 12.00
CA VAL A 245 -19.09 -9.23 11.33
C VAL A 245 -19.37 -7.73 11.52
N ALA A 246 -20.62 -7.31 11.32
CA ALA A 246 -21.05 -5.93 11.48
C ALA A 246 -20.84 -5.44 12.92
N GLU A 247 -21.20 -6.24 13.91
CA GLU A 247 -21.02 -5.92 15.33
C GLU A 247 -19.55 -5.78 15.71
N LYS A 248 -18.70 -6.71 15.26
CA LYS A 248 -17.26 -6.73 15.55
C LYS A 248 -16.58 -5.43 15.15
N PHE A 249 -16.89 -4.91 13.98
CA PHE A 249 -16.20 -3.74 13.40
C PHE A 249 -17.06 -2.46 13.39
N GLY A 250 -18.28 -2.51 13.86
CA GLY A 250 -19.20 -1.36 13.87
C GLY A 250 -19.74 -0.98 12.47
N LEU A 251 -19.81 -1.92 11.54
CA LEU A 251 -20.21 -1.73 10.15
C LEU A 251 -21.73 -1.73 10.00
N THR A 252 -22.38 -0.64 10.40
CA THR A 252 -23.85 -0.56 10.56
C THR A 252 -24.64 -0.85 9.29
N ASN A 253 -24.08 -0.64 8.10
CA ASN A 253 -24.73 -0.86 6.82
C ASN A 253 -24.38 -2.20 6.17
N LEU A 254 -23.49 -3.00 6.79
CA LEU A 254 -22.91 -4.18 6.13
C LEU A 254 -23.97 -5.15 5.59
N VAL A 255 -24.93 -5.53 6.42
CA VAL A 255 -25.96 -6.51 6.02
C VAL A 255 -26.73 -6.02 4.80
N SER A 256 -27.23 -4.78 4.83
CA SER A 256 -27.97 -4.21 3.70
C SER A 256 -27.09 -4.01 2.46
N THR A 257 -25.82 -3.71 2.66
CA THR A 257 -24.85 -3.61 1.57
C THR A 257 -24.63 -4.96 0.88
N VAL A 258 -24.47 -6.02 1.64
CA VAL A 258 -24.32 -7.38 1.10
C VAL A 258 -25.59 -7.84 0.39
N GLU A 259 -26.78 -7.59 0.96
CA GLU A 259 -28.05 -7.90 0.31
C GLU A 259 -28.18 -7.21 -1.06
N SER A 260 -27.88 -5.93 -1.13
CA SER A 260 -27.91 -5.15 -2.38
C SER A 260 -26.89 -5.68 -3.39
N TYR A 261 -25.66 -5.95 -2.93
CA TYR A 261 -24.61 -6.49 -3.78
C TYR A 261 -24.94 -7.87 -4.33
N ASN A 262 -25.48 -8.76 -3.49
CA ASN A 262 -25.90 -10.09 -3.92
C ASN A 262 -27.03 -10.04 -4.97
N ALA A 263 -27.96 -9.10 -4.84
CA ALA A 263 -28.99 -8.88 -5.85
C ALA A 263 -28.40 -8.42 -7.20
N MET A 264 -27.36 -7.57 -7.16
CA MET A 264 -26.62 -7.19 -8.38
C MET A 264 -25.85 -8.37 -8.98
N CYS A 265 -25.25 -9.23 -8.15
CA CYS A 265 -24.60 -10.45 -8.62
C CYS A 265 -25.59 -11.39 -9.33
N GLU A 266 -26.81 -11.56 -8.79
CA GLU A 266 -27.87 -12.34 -9.43
C GLU A 266 -28.32 -11.71 -10.75
N ALA A 267 -28.40 -10.40 -10.82
CA ALA A 267 -28.72 -9.67 -12.04
C ALA A 267 -27.59 -9.68 -13.09
N GLY A 268 -26.36 -9.97 -12.67
CA GLY A 268 -25.17 -9.99 -13.53
C GLY A 268 -24.64 -8.59 -13.89
N GLU A 269 -25.08 -7.55 -13.19
CA GLU A 269 -24.69 -6.16 -13.45
C GLU A 269 -24.56 -5.36 -12.13
N ASP A 270 -23.40 -4.77 -11.90
CA ASP A 270 -23.18 -3.81 -10.82
C ASP A 270 -23.56 -2.39 -11.28
N THR A 271 -24.70 -1.92 -10.82
CA THR A 271 -25.22 -0.59 -11.17
C THR A 271 -24.71 0.53 -10.26
N GLU A 272 -23.98 0.20 -9.19
CA GLU A 272 -23.43 1.18 -8.24
C GLU A 272 -22.02 1.62 -8.61
N PHE A 273 -21.11 0.67 -8.81
CA PHE A 273 -19.69 0.93 -9.05
C PHE A 273 -19.17 0.34 -10.36
N TYR A 274 -20.01 -0.34 -11.12
CA TYR A 274 -19.66 -0.93 -12.42
C TYR A 274 -18.53 -1.96 -12.34
N LYS A 275 -18.50 -2.75 -11.27
CA LYS A 275 -17.59 -3.88 -11.13
C LYS A 275 -17.81 -4.85 -12.28
N PRO A 276 -16.75 -5.29 -13.00
CA PRO A 276 -16.90 -6.24 -14.08
C PRO A 276 -17.60 -7.53 -13.63
N ALA A 277 -18.52 -8.04 -14.44
CA ALA A 277 -19.35 -9.18 -14.09
C ALA A 277 -18.53 -10.44 -13.75
N CYS A 278 -17.35 -10.62 -14.36
CA CYS A 278 -16.44 -11.73 -14.03
C CYS A 278 -15.96 -11.71 -12.57
N PHE A 279 -15.85 -10.52 -11.97
CA PHE A 279 -15.44 -10.34 -10.57
C PHE A 279 -16.62 -10.30 -9.59
N MET A 280 -17.85 -10.32 -10.08
CA MET A 280 -19.03 -10.29 -9.23
C MET A 280 -19.29 -11.68 -8.67
N LYS A 281 -18.96 -11.88 -7.42
CA LYS A 281 -19.25 -13.11 -6.66
C LYS A 281 -20.07 -12.73 -5.45
N PRO A 282 -21.18 -13.44 -5.18
CA PRO A 282 -22.03 -13.15 -4.03
C PRO A 282 -21.29 -13.44 -2.71
N VAL A 283 -21.73 -12.80 -1.66
CA VAL A 283 -21.30 -13.10 -0.28
C VAL A 283 -22.50 -13.74 0.41
N ALA A 284 -22.59 -15.07 0.34
CA ALA A 284 -23.82 -15.79 0.71
C ALA A 284 -23.63 -17.06 1.55
N THR A 285 -22.45 -17.67 1.51
CA THR A 285 -22.19 -18.97 2.15
C THR A 285 -21.39 -18.79 3.45
N ALA A 286 -21.99 -19.09 4.59
CA ALA A 286 -21.29 -19.08 5.89
C ALA A 286 -20.20 -20.18 5.96
N PRO A 287 -19.13 -20.02 6.76
CA PRO A 287 -18.84 -18.82 7.55
C PRO A 287 -18.40 -17.62 6.71
N PHE A 288 -18.64 -16.44 7.27
CA PHE A 288 -18.19 -15.18 6.68
C PHE A 288 -16.86 -14.75 7.29
N TYR A 289 -16.05 -14.09 6.47
CA TYR A 289 -14.74 -13.58 6.86
C TYR A 289 -14.66 -12.11 6.55
N ALA A 290 -13.98 -11.36 7.40
CA ALA A 290 -13.62 -9.99 7.10
C ALA A 290 -12.25 -9.66 7.65
N PHE A 291 -11.50 -8.85 6.90
CA PHE A 291 -10.20 -8.34 7.29
C PHE A 291 -10.17 -6.82 7.12
N GLU A 292 -9.64 -6.12 8.11
CA GLU A 292 -9.45 -4.69 8.08
C GLU A 292 -8.14 -4.31 7.41
N TYR A 293 -8.18 -3.31 6.54
CA TYR A 293 -7.03 -2.79 5.80
C TYR A 293 -6.96 -1.28 5.89
N VAL A 294 -5.75 -0.74 5.78
CA VAL A 294 -5.49 0.68 5.62
C VAL A 294 -4.87 0.96 4.25
N PRO A 295 -5.05 2.16 3.68
CA PRO A 295 -4.39 2.54 2.44
C PRO A 295 -2.87 2.41 2.59
N SER A 296 -2.24 1.92 1.56
CA SER A 296 -0.79 1.78 1.51
C SER A 296 -0.20 2.55 0.33
N ALA A 297 1.09 2.88 0.43
CA ALA A 297 1.78 3.63 -0.59
C ALA A 297 3.20 3.13 -0.82
N TRP A 298 3.62 3.22 -2.09
CA TRP A 298 4.99 2.94 -2.52
C TRP A 298 5.89 4.17 -2.44
N GLY A 299 5.32 5.37 -2.48
CA GLY A 299 6.07 6.61 -2.45
C GLY A 299 5.20 7.82 -2.15
N THR A 300 5.87 8.93 -1.82
CA THR A 300 5.30 10.27 -1.70
C THR A 300 6.05 11.20 -2.63
N ASN A 301 5.35 12.21 -3.13
CA ASN A 301 5.96 13.26 -3.97
C ASN A 301 6.17 14.52 -3.15
#